data_cde94563dc8dd5890b291e1933904759
#
_entry.id   cde94563dc8dd5890b291e1933904759
#
_cell.length_a   1.000
_cell.length_b   1.000
_cell.length_c   1.000
_cell.angle_alpha   90.00
_cell.angle_beta   90.00
_cell.angle_gamma   90.00
#
_symmetry.space_group_name_H-M   'P 1'
#
loop_
_entity.id
_entity.type
_entity.pdbx_description
1 polymer ?
#
loop_
_entity_poly.entity_id
_entity_poly.type
_entity_poly.pdbx_seq_one_letter_code
_entity_poly.pdbx_strand_id
1 'polypeptide(L)'
;MPNINGINIKMNNNDEEDIFKKSQTLRKELFIEENEKNKDTPKMMFVIKKGEMNNNKKKIILKDKNFKIKKNDILPNINVIQSNQNNFNNLIKLNNHNRINNNLILRSNPNFNRIINEIKLENIIKDYYNYENQNSEFRKEMEDYLLINQNFLQKENHKMFLFCIFDGHGGKEVAEYLKNNYENILRKNILQSNYKIEESLNNSFLEIDSELNKNSEKYKLTGSTATIILIDNNLIYCANVGDSSCFYISNDKIIRMTKEHNVKNEKEVERIKEKGGLIFKGKVFGTLSLTRAIGDFDLKDNGVIANPTISKHEISKNNSKFVVLASDGIWDAVSKMELFRFSKNYFNSKDFCTQLVKYAIDKGTMDNISCIVIHF
;
A
#
# COMPACT_ATOMS: atom_id res chain seq x y z
N MET A 1 -34.76 10.80 -33.63
CA MET A 1 -33.86 9.75 -33.10
C MET A 1 -32.66 10.47 -32.51
N PRO A 2 -32.26 10.24 -31.24
CA PRO A 2 -31.20 10.99 -30.61
C PRO A 2 -29.82 10.51 -31.10
N ASN A 3 -28.92 11.47 -31.34
CA ASN A 3 -27.52 11.25 -31.74
C ASN A 3 -26.77 10.53 -30.63
N ILE A 4 -26.15 9.40 -30.97
CA ILE A 4 -25.29 8.64 -30.08
C ILE A 4 -23.82 9.00 -30.36
N ASN A 5 -23.17 9.71 -29.46
CA ASN A 5 -21.75 10.06 -29.53
C ASN A 5 -20.93 8.98 -28.82
N GLY A 6 -19.92 8.43 -29.50
CA GLY A 6 -19.03 7.41 -28.95
C GLY A 6 -17.60 7.92 -28.82
N ILE A 7 -16.97 7.66 -27.69
CA ILE A 7 -15.54 7.92 -27.46
C ILE A 7 -14.79 6.60 -27.51
N ASN A 8 -13.78 6.51 -28.37
CA ASN A 8 -12.89 5.34 -28.45
C ASN A 8 -11.58 5.63 -27.73
N ILE A 9 -11.24 4.80 -26.77
CA ILE A 9 -9.96 4.84 -26.07
C ILE A 9 -9.13 3.63 -26.51
N LYS A 10 -7.92 3.87 -26.99
CA LYS A 10 -6.96 2.82 -27.35
C LYS A 10 -6.12 2.45 -26.14
N MET A 11 -6.09 1.19 -25.75
CA MET A 11 -5.30 0.65 -24.65
C MET A 11 -4.33 -0.44 -25.13
N ASN A 12 -3.29 -0.73 -24.38
CA ASN A 12 -2.32 -1.78 -24.65
C ASN A 12 -2.84 -3.15 -24.16
N ASN A 13 -2.42 -4.22 -24.83
CA ASN A 13 -3.02 -5.56 -24.82
C ASN A 13 -3.07 -6.33 -23.49
N ASN A 14 -2.46 -5.84 -22.40
CA ASN A 14 -2.34 -6.62 -21.16
C ASN A 14 -3.37 -6.27 -20.06
N ASP A 15 -4.24 -5.27 -20.27
CA ASP A 15 -5.08 -4.73 -19.19
C ASP A 15 -6.58 -5.09 -19.32
N GLU A 16 -6.96 -5.93 -20.27
CA GLU A 16 -8.35 -5.97 -20.77
C GLU A 16 -9.29 -6.94 -20.05
N GLU A 17 -8.84 -8.09 -19.59
CA GLU A 17 -9.73 -9.03 -18.87
C GLU A 17 -10.14 -8.45 -17.51
N ASP A 18 -9.23 -7.72 -16.86
CA ASP A 18 -9.51 -7.04 -15.60
C ASP A 18 -10.45 -5.85 -15.77
N ILE A 19 -10.28 -5.07 -16.85
CA ILE A 19 -11.17 -3.95 -17.16
C ILE A 19 -12.58 -4.44 -17.49
N PHE A 20 -12.70 -5.60 -18.16
CA PHE A 20 -14.00 -6.18 -18.46
C PHE A 20 -14.73 -6.66 -17.20
N LYS A 21 -14.03 -7.37 -16.29
CA LYS A 21 -14.60 -7.80 -15.00
C LYS A 21 -14.98 -6.62 -14.12
N LYS A 22 -14.12 -5.58 -14.05
CA LYS A 22 -14.36 -4.35 -13.28
C LYS A 22 -15.49 -3.50 -13.85
N SER A 23 -15.62 -3.44 -15.19
CA SER A 23 -16.76 -2.75 -15.84
C SER A 23 -18.10 -3.43 -15.53
N GLN A 24 -18.10 -4.74 -15.30
CA GLN A 24 -19.29 -5.47 -14.85
C GLN A 24 -19.63 -5.19 -13.38
N THR A 25 -18.61 -5.04 -12.54
CA THR A 25 -18.79 -4.67 -11.11
C THR A 25 -19.27 -3.24 -10.99
N LEU A 26 -18.65 -2.29 -11.68
CA LEU A 26 -19.11 -0.89 -11.78
C LEU A 26 -20.53 -0.77 -12.35
N ARG A 27 -20.94 -1.65 -13.26
CA ARG A 27 -22.34 -1.73 -13.73
C ARG A 27 -23.31 -2.11 -12.62
N LYS A 28 -22.93 -3.01 -11.73
CA LYS A 28 -23.78 -3.42 -10.60
C LYS A 28 -23.89 -2.30 -9.56
N GLU A 29 -22.79 -1.63 -9.26
CA GLU A 29 -22.75 -0.54 -8.28
C GLU A 29 -23.51 0.71 -8.79
N LEU A 30 -23.32 1.09 -10.05
CA LEU A 30 -24.08 2.20 -10.67
C LEU A 30 -25.58 1.89 -10.82
N PHE A 31 -25.97 0.62 -11.00
CA PHE A 31 -27.38 0.20 -11.07
C PHE A 31 -28.07 0.19 -9.71
N ILE A 32 -27.32 0.04 -8.61
CA ILE A 32 -27.83 0.05 -7.24
C ILE A 32 -28.06 1.49 -6.77
N GLU A 33 -27.21 2.45 -7.11
CA GLU A 33 -27.38 3.87 -6.77
C GLU A 33 -28.51 4.58 -7.58
N GLU A 34 -28.87 4.06 -8.77
CA GLU A 34 -29.93 4.67 -9.61
C GLU A 34 -31.36 4.45 -9.10
N ASN A 35 -31.59 3.59 -8.12
CA ASN A 35 -32.93 3.34 -7.57
C ASN A 35 -33.37 4.32 -6.47
N GLU A 36 -32.48 5.20 -6.00
CA GLU A 36 -32.83 6.22 -5.02
C GLU A 36 -32.39 7.64 -5.46
N LYS A 37 -33.33 8.41 -6.04
CA LYS A 37 -33.30 9.86 -6.25
C LYS A 37 -32.51 10.42 -7.45
N ASN A 38 -33.22 10.76 -8.48
CA ASN A 38 -33.26 11.97 -9.33
C ASN A 38 -33.45 11.68 -10.82
N LYS A 39 -34.48 12.30 -11.41
CA LYS A 39 -34.93 12.12 -12.81
C LYS A 39 -34.09 12.88 -13.86
N ASP A 40 -33.06 13.67 -13.46
CA ASP A 40 -32.36 14.60 -14.35
C ASP A 40 -30.85 14.41 -14.51
N THR A 41 -30.27 13.27 -14.10
CA THR A 41 -28.86 12.98 -14.37
C THR A 41 -28.67 12.24 -15.69
N PRO A 42 -27.71 12.65 -16.56
CA PRO A 42 -27.45 11.96 -17.82
C PRO A 42 -26.91 10.54 -17.58
N LYS A 43 -27.61 9.56 -18.14
CA LYS A 43 -27.23 8.13 -18.02
C LYS A 43 -26.06 7.81 -18.94
N MET A 44 -24.90 7.51 -18.35
CA MET A 44 -23.74 7.05 -19.09
C MET A 44 -23.81 5.53 -19.31
N MET A 45 -23.86 5.07 -20.54
CA MET A 45 -23.90 3.65 -20.87
C MET A 45 -22.61 3.21 -21.50
N PHE A 46 -21.87 2.32 -20.83
CA PHE A 46 -20.67 1.70 -21.36
C PHE A 46 -21.06 0.48 -22.19
N VAL A 47 -20.69 0.46 -23.46
CA VAL A 47 -20.88 -0.73 -24.31
C VAL A 47 -19.51 -1.22 -24.74
N ILE A 48 -19.11 -2.35 -24.19
CA ILE A 48 -17.90 -3.06 -24.62
C ILE A 48 -18.32 -4.08 -25.69
N LYS A 49 -17.96 -3.86 -26.94
CA LYS A 49 -18.13 -4.86 -28.00
C LYS A 49 -16.84 -5.61 -28.19
N LYS A 50 -16.88 -6.96 -28.13
CA LYS A 50 -15.84 -7.79 -28.73
C LYS A 50 -15.88 -7.56 -30.23
N GLY A 51 -14.88 -6.89 -30.78
CA GLY A 51 -14.71 -6.76 -32.21
C GLY A 51 -14.19 -8.07 -32.81
N GLU A 52 -14.67 -8.40 -33.99
CA GLU A 52 -14.09 -9.46 -34.81
C GLU A 52 -12.61 -9.16 -35.08
N MET A 53 -11.79 -10.19 -34.89
CA MET A 53 -10.33 -10.08 -34.99
C MET A 53 -9.89 -9.84 -36.41
N ASN A 54 -9.30 -8.70 -36.68
CA ASN A 54 -8.13 -8.59 -37.53
C ASN A 54 -7.24 -7.47 -36.98
N ASN A 55 -6.01 -7.88 -36.58
CA ASN A 55 -4.94 -7.04 -36.04
C ASN A 55 -5.14 -6.43 -34.65
N ASN A 56 -4.79 -7.19 -33.62
CA ASN A 56 -4.23 -6.84 -32.28
C ASN A 56 -4.54 -5.47 -31.64
N LYS A 57 -5.71 -4.87 -31.87
CA LYS A 57 -6.11 -3.60 -31.22
C LYS A 57 -7.60 -3.63 -30.87
N LYS A 58 -7.89 -3.76 -29.58
CA LYS A 58 -9.24 -3.69 -29.06
C LYS A 58 -9.66 -2.23 -28.79
N LYS A 59 -10.95 -1.94 -28.88
CA LYS A 59 -11.52 -0.58 -28.74
C LYS A 59 -12.60 -0.56 -27.67
N ILE A 60 -12.52 0.37 -26.72
CA ILE A 60 -13.60 0.66 -25.78
C ILE A 60 -14.44 1.80 -26.36
N ILE A 61 -15.74 1.57 -26.48
CA ILE A 61 -16.67 2.57 -26.98
C ILE A 61 -17.54 3.04 -25.82
N LEU A 62 -17.39 4.28 -25.43
CA LEU A 62 -18.27 4.95 -24.46
C LEU A 62 -19.42 5.59 -25.23
N LYS A 63 -20.67 5.24 -24.87
CA LYS A 63 -21.87 5.81 -25.47
C LYS A 63 -22.64 6.59 -24.39
N ASP A 64 -22.76 7.86 -24.59
CA ASP A 64 -23.64 8.73 -23.82
C ASP A 64 -24.76 9.26 -24.72
N LYS A 65 -26.00 9.15 -24.26
CA LYS A 65 -27.18 9.59 -25.03
C LYS A 65 -27.34 11.11 -25.07
N ASN A 66 -26.72 11.85 -24.15
CA ASN A 66 -26.97 13.28 -23.96
C ASN A 66 -25.73 14.18 -24.07
N PHE A 67 -24.56 13.63 -24.41
CA PHE A 67 -23.33 14.39 -24.45
C PHE A 67 -23.03 14.91 -25.87
N LYS A 68 -23.06 16.24 -26.06
CA LYS A 68 -22.62 16.91 -27.28
C LYS A 68 -21.25 17.54 -27.05
N ILE A 69 -20.21 16.99 -27.67
CA ILE A 69 -18.89 17.61 -27.72
C ILE A 69 -18.90 18.68 -28.80
N LYS A 70 -18.62 19.94 -28.44
CA LYS A 70 -18.43 21.01 -29.43
C LYS A 70 -17.06 20.82 -30.07
N LYS A 71 -16.99 21.10 -31.40
CA LYS A 71 -15.77 20.91 -32.21
C LYS A 71 -14.54 21.66 -31.68
N ASN A 72 -14.76 22.72 -30.89
CA ASN A 72 -13.69 23.55 -30.30
C ASN A 72 -13.17 23.02 -28.94
N ASP A 73 -13.77 21.94 -28.41
CA ASP A 73 -13.40 21.38 -27.10
C ASP A 73 -12.43 20.20 -27.24
N ILE A 74 -11.96 19.91 -28.45
CA ILE A 74 -11.13 18.76 -28.77
C ILE A 74 -9.70 19.23 -29.00
N LEU A 75 -8.80 18.82 -28.12
CA LEU A 75 -7.36 19.04 -28.30
C LEU A 75 -6.80 18.23 -29.46
N PRO A 76 -5.79 18.77 -30.18
CA PRO A 76 -5.28 18.17 -31.44
C PRO A 76 -4.55 16.83 -31.28
N ASN A 77 -4.58 16.21 -30.11
CA ASN A 77 -3.80 15.01 -29.82
C ASN A 77 -4.59 13.83 -29.22
N ILE A 78 -5.93 13.86 -29.28
CA ILE A 78 -6.76 12.73 -28.85
C ILE A 78 -7.54 12.20 -30.04
N ASN A 79 -7.45 10.88 -30.30
CA ASN A 79 -8.29 10.25 -31.31
C ASN A 79 -9.71 10.06 -30.79
N VAL A 80 -10.59 10.99 -31.06
CA VAL A 80 -12.03 10.90 -30.77
C VAL A 80 -12.73 10.48 -32.05
N ILE A 81 -13.39 9.33 -32.02
CA ILE A 81 -14.24 8.88 -33.12
C ILE A 81 -15.67 9.17 -32.70
N GLN A 82 -16.28 10.17 -33.33
CA GLN A 82 -17.72 10.38 -33.28
C GLN A 82 -18.37 9.41 -34.24
N SER A 83 -19.12 8.44 -33.76
CA SER A 83 -19.96 7.60 -34.59
C SER A 83 -21.35 8.22 -34.67
N ASN A 84 -21.59 9.04 -35.69
CA ASN A 84 -22.94 9.28 -36.16
C ASN A 84 -23.31 8.14 -37.11
N GLN A 85 -24.60 7.76 -37.17
CA GLN A 85 -25.10 6.73 -38.08
C GLN A 85 -24.89 7.07 -39.57
N ASN A 86 -24.38 8.24 -39.88
CA ASN A 86 -24.01 8.65 -41.23
C ASN A 86 -22.50 8.94 -41.27
N ASN A 87 -21.71 7.95 -41.63
CA ASN A 87 -20.32 8.00 -42.09
C ASN A 87 -19.50 9.26 -41.75
N PHE A 88 -18.89 9.31 -40.56
CA PHE A 88 -17.78 10.22 -40.28
C PHE A 88 -16.67 9.51 -39.55
N ASN A 89 -15.63 9.15 -40.29
CA ASN A 89 -14.35 8.71 -39.78
C ASN A 89 -13.40 9.90 -39.70
N ASN A 90 -13.46 10.68 -38.64
CA ASN A 90 -12.39 11.61 -38.34
C ASN A 90 -11.53 11.01 -37.22
N LEU A 91 -10.43 10.37 -37.61
CA LEU A 91 -9.40 9.89 -36.71
C LEU A 91 -8.48 11.08 -36.37
N ILE A 92 -8.54 11.54 -35.13
CA ILE A 92 -7.52 12.46 -34.59
C ILE A 92 -6.38 11.61 -34.04
N LYS A 93 -5.21 11.61 -34.69
CA LYS A 93 -4.01 10.88 -34.25
C LYS A 93 -3.27 11.65 -33.17
N LEU A 94 -2.93 10.98 -32.05
CA LEU A 94 -1.98 11.50 -31.06
C LEU A 94 -0.58 11.59 -31.69
N ASN A 95 -0.09 12.78 -31.91
CA ASN A 95 1.31 13.02 -32.28
C ASN A 95 2.12 13.33 -31.02
N ASN A 96 3.16 12.51 -30.77
CA ASN A 96 4.03 12.60 -29.59
C ASN A 96 4.99 13.81 -29.54
N HIS A 97 4.76 14.87 -30.29
CA HIS A 97 5.78 15.91 -30.47
C HIS A 97 5.37 17.35 -30.15
N ASN A 98 4.35 17.61 -29.32
CA ASN A 98 4.19 18.99 -28.84
C ASN A 98 3.63 19.02 -27.40
N ARG A 99 4.46 19.50 -26.49
CA ARG A 99 4.07 19.95 -25.15
C ARG A 99 3.20 21.20 -25.27
N ILE A 100 1.88 21.05 -25.21
CA ILE A 100 0.98 22.19 -24.98
C ILE A 100 -0.15 21.73 -24.04
N ASN A 101 -0.17 22.36 -22.89
CA ASN A 101 -1.25 22.47 -21.88
C ASN A 101 -2.37 21.43 -21.87
N ASN A 102 -2.16 20.35 -21.14
CA ASN A 102 -3.13 19.29 -20.81
C ASN A 102 -4.26 19.73 -19.84
N ASN A 103 -4.55 21.02 -19.71
CA ASN A 103 -5.34 21.52 -18.59
C ASN A 103 -6.80 21.89 -18.90
N LEU A 104 -7.29 21.76 -20.11
CA LEU A 104 -8.60 22.37 -20.46
C LEU A 104 -9.76 21.41 -20.72
N ILE A 105 -9.54 20.16 -21.16
CA ILE A 105 -10.66 19.26 -21.54
C ILE A 105 -11.15 18.38 -20.38
N LEU A 106 -10.27 18.07 -19.42
CA LEU A 106 -10.63 17.19 -18.30
C LEU A 106 -11.36 17.90 -17.14
N ARG A 107 -11.46 19.24 -17.18
CA ARG A 107 -12.15 20.04 -16.14
C ARG A 107 -13.66 19.99 -16.21
N SER A 108 -14.26 19.51 -17.30
CA SER A 108 -15.71 19.57 -17.51
C SER A 108 -16.50 18.37 -16.98
N ASN A 109 -15.83 17.27 -16.59
CA ASN A 109 -16.51 16.11 -15.99
C ASN A 109 -15.70 15.52 -14.82
N PRO A 110 -16.02 15.89 -13.56
CA PRO A 110 -15.34 15.37 -12.39
C PRO A 110 -15.40 13.84 -12.27
N ASN A 111 -16.45 13.20 -12.76
CA ASN A 111 -16.59 11.74 -12.72
C ASN A 111 -15.64 11.04 -13.70
N PHE A 112 -15.37 11.63 -14.87
CA PHE A 112 -14.44 11.05 -15.84
C PHE A 112 -12.99 11.11 -15.33
N ASN A 113 -12.59 12.22 -14.69
CA ASN A 113 -11.30 12.34 -14.05
C ASN A 113 -11.13 11.37 -12.87
N ARG A 114 -12.20 11.17 -12.10
CA ARG A 114 -12.24 10.17 -11.03
C ARG A 114 -12.03 8.76 -11.57
N ILE A 115 -12.74 8.36 -12.62
CA ILE A 115 -12.62 7.04 -13.26
C ILE A 115 -11.20 6.82 -13.85
N ILE A 116 -10.65 7.81 -14.56
CA ILE A 116 -9.27 7.72 -15.10
C ILE A 116 -8.23 7.63 -13.99
N ASN A 117 -8.41 8.36 -12.90
CA ASN A 117 -7.54 8.29 -11.74
C ASN A 117 -7.70 6.97 -10.98
N GLU A 118 -8.92 6.47 -10.82
CA GLU A 118 -9.20 5.15 -10.25
C GLU A 118 -8.54 4.04 -11.10
N ILE A 119 -8.69 4.06 -12.43
CA ILE A 119 -8.02 3.12 -13.34
C ILE A 119 -6.49 3.23 -13.28
N LYS A 120 -5.94 4.43 -13.13
CA LYS A 120 -4.49 4.64 -12.98
C LYS A 120 -3.96 4.18 -11.62
N LEU A 121 -4.76 4.34 -10.55
CA LEU A 121 -4.38 4.00 -9.18
C LEU A 121 -4.55 2.51 -8.87
N GLU A 122 -5.52 1.84 -9.50
CA GLU A 122 -5.77 0.41 -9.28
C GLU A 122 -4.62 -0.50 -9.71
N ASN A 123 -3.75 -0.03 -10.61
CA ASN A 123 -2.67 -0.84 -11.22
C ASN A 123 -1.30 -0.68 -10.53
N ILE A 124 -1.20 0.00 -9.39
CA ILE A 124 0.09 0.13 -8.68
C ILE A 124 0.45 -1.17 -7.96
N ILE A 125 -0.48 -1.75 -7.21
CA ILE A 125 -0.31 -3.06 -6.57
C ILE A 125 -0.98 -4.10 -7.47
N LYS A 126 -0.21 -5.05 -7.99
CA LYS A 126 -0.74 -6.18 -8.77
C LYS A 126 -1.41 -7.19 -7.86
N ASP A 127 -0.70 -7.60 -6.83
CA ASP A 127 -1.17 -8.54 -5.80
C ASP A 127 -0.38 -8.34 -4.51
N TYR A 128 -0.87 -8.90 -3.41
CA TYR A 128 -0.12 -9.07 -2.17
C TYR A 128 -0.49 -10.39 -1.53
N TYR A 129 0.37 -10.88 -0.67
CA TYR A 129 0.12 -12.09 0.11
C TYR A 129 0.78 -11.96 1.49
N ASN A 130 0.15 -12.53 2.50
CA ASN A 130 0.70 -12.61 3.84
C ASN A 130 0.74 -14.07 4.32
N TYR A 131 1.67 -14.33 5.21
CA TYR A 131 1.83 -15.61 5.85
C TYR A 131 2.18 -15.39 7.33
N GLU A 132 1.51 -16.14 8.19
CA GLU A 132 1.75 -16.17 9.63
C GLU A 132 1.97 -17.62 10.06
N ASN A 133 2.97 -17.88 10.91
CA ASN A 133 3.25 -19.18 11.46
C ASN A 133 3.74 -19.04 12.90
N GLN A 134 3.03 -19.65 13.83
CA GLN A 134 3.42 -19.64 15.23
C GLN A 134 4.76 -20.32 15.47
N ASN A 135 5.19 -21.23 14.58
CA ASN A 135 6.38 -22.07 14.77
C ASN A 135 6.29 -22.85 16.09
N SER A 136 5.19 -23.59 16.25
CA SER A 136 4.75 -24.21 17.51
C SER A 136 5.71 -25.25 18.09
N GLU A 137 6.72 -25.66 17.33
CA GLU A 137 7.84 -26.48 17.82
C GLU A 137 8.69 -25.70 18.84
N PHE A 138 8.82 -24.36 18.67
CA PHE A 138 9.70 -23.50 19.47
C PHE A 138 8.92 -22.48 20.31
N ARG A 139 7.76 -22.01 19.83
CA ARG A 139 6.96 -20.95 20.49
C ARG A 139 5.61 -21.48 20.97
N LYS A 140 5.26 -21.20 22.21
CA LYS A 140 3.99 -21.62 22.81
C LYS A 140 2.80 -20.82 22.33
N GLU A 141 3.01 -19.55 22.02
CA GLU A 141 1.97 -18.62 21.56
C GLU A 141 2.43 -17.87 20.30
N MET A 142 1.45 -17.38 19.56
CA MET A 142 1.65 -16.42 18.48
C MET A 142 1.54 -15.02 19.07
N GLU A 143 2.65 -14.29 19.10
CA GLU A 143 2.74 -12.92 19.61
C GLU A 143 2.80 -11.90 18.46
N ASP A 144 3.02 -12.36 17.20
CA ASP A 144 2.94 -11.52 16.02
C ASP A 144 1.49 -11.25 15.58
N TYR A 145 1.23 -10.06 15.09
CA TYR A 145 -0.06 -9.68 14.51
C TYR A 145 0.12 -8.89 13.22
N LEU A 146 -0.79 -9.15 12.26
CA LEU A 146 -0.86 -8.42 11.00
C LEU A 146 -2.11 -7.53 10.94
N LEU A 147 -1.95 -6.36 10.33
CA LEU A 147 -3.05 -5.48 9.95
C LEU A 147 -2.91 -5.11 8.47
N ILE A 148 -3.92 -5.45 7.65
CA ILE A 148 -3.91 -5.16 6.22
C ILE A 148 -5.24 -4.51 5.85
N ASN A 149 -5.18 -3.32 5.24
CA ASN A 149 -6.35 -2.66 4.67
C ASN A 149 -6.04 -2.08 3.29
N GLN A 150 -6.61 -2.70 2.25
CA GLN A 150 -6.45 -2.28 0.84
C GLN A 150 -7.21 -1.01 0.50
N ASN A 151 -8.20 -0.64 1.30
CA ASN A 151 -9.03 0.53 1.13
C ASN A 151 -8.94 1.42 2.37
N PHE A 152 -7.72 1.59 2.90
CA PHE A 152 -7.48 2.28 4.16
C PHE A 152 -8.05 3.70 4.14
N LEU A 153 -7.73 4.49 3.12
CA LEU A 153 -8.29 5.82 2.93
C LEU A 153 -8.42 6.13 1.44
N GLN A 154 -9.61 6.59 1.04
CA GLN A 154 -9.86 7.05 -0.32
C GLN A 154 -10.49 8.43 -0.27
N LYS A 155 -9.83 9.44 -0.87
CA LYS A 155 -10.34 10.79 -0.99
C LYS A 155 -9.72 11.46 -2.21
N GLU A 156 -10.57 11.95 -3.14
CA GLU A 156 -10.16 12.69 -4.34
C GLU A 156 -8.99 12.03 -5.10
N ASN A 157 -7.77 12.50 -4.83
CA ASN A 157 -6.55 12.03 -5.51
C ASN A 157 -5.71 11.06 -4.67
N HIS A 158 -6.21 10.61 -3.51
CA HIS A 158 -5.51 9.69 -2.60
C HIS A 158 -6.23 8.36 -2.55
N LYS A 159 -5.53 7.29 -2.91
CA LYS A 159 -5.91 5.91 -2.63
C LYS A 159 -4.80 5.28 -1.81
N MET A 160 -5.11 5.01 -0.56
CA MET A 160 -4.11 4.55 0.39
C MET A 160 -4.33 3.09 0.76
N PHE A 161 -3.22 2.36 0.84
CA PHE A 161 -3.14 0.97 1.28
C PHE A 161 -2.30 0.92 2.54
N LEU A 162 -2.74 0.15 3.52
CA LEU A 162 -2.07 -0.01 4.80
C LEU A 162 -1.67 -1.47 5.01
N PHE A 163 -0.40 -1.69 5.37
CA PHE A 163 0.15 -3.00 5.72
C PHE A 163 1.02 -2.83 6.97
N CYS A 164 0.75 -3.62 8.01
CA CYS A 164 1.46 -3.52 9.27
C CYS A 164 1.87 -4.90 9.78
N ILE A 165 3.02 -4.97 10.45
CA ILE A 165 3.43 -6.09 11.28
C ILE A 165 3.73 -5.55 12.67
N PHE A 166 3.20 -6.24 13.67
CA PHE A 166 3.39 -6.01 15.09
C PHE A 166 3.93 -7.30 15.71
N ASP A 167 5.20 -7.32 16.04
CA ASP A 167 5.90 -8.44 16.65
C ASP A 167 5.95 -8.19 18.16
N GLY A 168 5.13 -8.95 18.90
CA GLY A 168 4.94 -8.80 20.34
C GLY A 168 6.02 -9.51 21.15
N HIS A 169 6.33 -8.96 22.32
CA HIS A 169 7.24 -9.59 23.27
C HIS A 169 6.79 -9.41 24.70
N GLY A 170 7.13 -10.39 25.56
CA GLY A 170 6.65 -10.42 26.93
C GLY A 170 5.15 -10.68 27.07
N GLY A 171 4.48 -11.02 25.99
CA GLY A 171 3.06 -11.24 25.82
C GLY A 171 2.54 -10.60 24.54
N LYS A 172 1.36 -11.01 24.12
CA LYS A 172 0.73 -10.58 22.85
C LYS A 172 -0.14 -9.32 22.96
N GLU A 173 -0.39 -8.85 24.19
CA GLU A 173 -1.45 -7.89 24.49
C GLU A 173 -1.23 -6.54 23.80
N VAL A 174 0.03 -6.08 23.69
CA VAL A 174 0.37 -4.81 23.03
C VAL A 174 0.22 -4.96 21.50
N ALA A 175 0.73 -6.04 20.91
CA ALA A 175 0.61 -6.29 19.48
C ALA A 175 -0.86 -6.46 19.06
N GLU A 176 -1.67 -7.15 19.87
CA GLU A 176 -3.12 -7.29 19.65
C GLU A 176 -3.84 -5.93 19.76
N TYR A 177 -3.46 -5.09 20.73
CA TYR A 177 -4.00 -3.74 20.84
C TYR A 177 -3.67 -2.89 19.61
N LEU A 178 -2.43 -2.96 19.13
CA LEU A 178 -2.00 -2.29 17.91
C LEU A 178 -2.82 -2.73 16.71
N LYS A 179 -2.98 -4.03 16.49
CA LYS A 179 -3.82 -4.58 15.41
C LYS A 179 -5.24 -4.00 15.42
N ASN A 180 -5.83 -3.87 16.60
CA ASN A 180 -7.24 -3.47 16.75
C ASN A 180 -7.46 -1.96 16.66
N ASN A 181 -6.45 -1.13 16.98
CA ASN A 181 -6.64 0.32 17.17
C ASN A 181 -5.81 1.20 16.23
N TYR A 182 -4.65 0.72 15.73
CA TYR A 182 -3.70 1.55 14.98
C TYR A 182 -4.29 2.19 13.72
N GLU A 183 -5.12 1.44 12.98
CA GLU A 183 -5.77 1.94 11.76
C GLU A 183 -6.58 3.22 12.03
N ASN A 184 -7.41 3.20 13.07
CA ASN A 184 -8.28 4.32 13.41
C ASN A 184 -7.48 5.54 13.86
N ILE A 185 -6.42 5.33 14.65
CA ILE A 185 -5.52 6.39 15.11
C ILE A 185 -4.78 7.01 13.93
N LEU A 186 -4.21 6.19 13.03
CA LEU A 186 -3.51 6.71 11.85
C LEU A 186 -4.47 7.47 10.92
N ARG A 187 -5.66 6.94 10.67
CA ARG A 187 -6.70 7.60 9.85
C ARG A 187 -7.06 8.97 10.42
N LYS A 188 -7.29 9.06 11.72
CA LYS A 188 -7.56 10.31 12.42
C LYS A 188 -6.42 11.31 12.23
N ASN A 189 -5.17 10.89 12.46
CA ASN A 189 -4.00 11.76 12.34
C ASN A 189 -3.79 12.27 10.90
N ILE A 190 -4.00 11.42 9.87
CA ILE A 190 -3.91 11.83 8.46
C ILE A 190 -4.94 12.91 8.14
N LEU A 191 -6.18 12.73 8.58
CA LEU A 191 -7.25 13.69 8.32
C LEU A 191 -7.02 15.01 9.07
N GLN A 192 -6.56 14.97 10.31
CA GLN A 192 -6.27 16.15 11.13
C GLN A 192 -5.06 16.93 10.63
N SER A 193 -4.02 16.26 10.13
CA SER A 193 -2.82 16.91 9.59
C SER A 193 -2.99 17.45 8.16
N ASN A 194 -4.17 17.29 7.57
CA ASN A 194 -4.41 17.57 6.15
C ASN A 194 -3.43 16.81 5.24
N TYR A 195 -3.34 15.49 5.42
CA TYR A 195 -2.51 14.56 4.63
C TYR A 195 -0.99 14.78 4.69
N LYS A 196 -0.48 15.34 5.78
CA LYS A 196 0.96 15.33 6.07
C LYS A 196 1.36 13.96 6.60
N ILE A 197 1.68 13.04 5.71
CA ILE A 197 1.80 11.61 6.00
C ILE A 197 2.90 11.30 7.03
N GLU A 198 4.09 11.89 6.89
CA GLU A 198 5.20 11.65 7.81
C GLU A 198 4.88 12.15 9.23
N GLU A 199 4.25 13.32 9.36
CA GLU A 199 3.76 13.86 10.63
C GLU A 199 2.69 12.94 11.24
N SER A 200 1.75 12.48 10.41
CA SER A 200 0.66 11.59 10.84
C SER A 200 1.17 10.23 11.32
N LEU A 201 2.15 9.66 10.64
CA LEU A 201 2.78 8.42 11.05
C LEU A 201 3.49 8.61 12.40
N ASN A 202 4.31 9.65 12.55
CA ASN A 202 4.97 9.93 13.84
C ASN A 202 3.97 10.09 14.98
N ASN A 203 2.94 10.91 14.77
CA ASN A 203 1.95 11.20 15.81
C ASN A 203 1.13 9.97 16.17
N SER A 204 0.81 9.08 15.22
CA SER A 204 0.05 7.86 15.51
C SER A 204 0.83 6.86 16.38
N PHE A 205 2.15 6.76 16.24
CA PHE A 205 2.98 5.94 17.12
C PHE A 205 2.99 6.50 18.56
N LEU A 206 3.17 7.83 18.69
CA LEU A 206 3.18 8.49 20.00
C LEU A 206 1.81 8.46 20.68
N GLU A 207 0.74 8.64 19.92
CA GLU A 207 -0.62 8.63 20.43
C GLU A 207 -0.98 7.24 20.96
N ILE A 208 -0.71 6.16 20.20
CA ILE A 208 -1.07 4.81 20.63
C ILE A 208 -0.25 4.36 21.84
N ASP A 209 1.03 4.72 21.91
CA ASP A 209 1.87 4.46 23.08
C ASP A 209 1.35 5.21 24.32
N SER A 210 0.94 6.48 24.14
CA SER A 210 0.31 7.28 25.21
C SER A 210 -1.04 6.72 25.66
N GLU A 211 -1.84 6.16 24.75
CA GLU A 211 -3.12 5.51 25.11
C GLU A 211 -2.89 4.25 25.94
N LEU A 212 -1.93 3.42 25.56
CA LEU A 212 -1.54 2.24 26.34
C LEU A 212 -1.00 2.61 27.72
N ASN A 213 -0.25 3.71 27.80
CA ASN A 213 0.34 4.17 29.06
C ASN A 213 -0.71 4.58 30.11
N LYS A 214 -1.96 4.89 29.71
CA LYS A 214 -3.05 5.12 30.68
C LYS A 214 -3.33 3.88 31.55
N ASN A 215 -2.92 2.70 31.08
CA ASN A 215 -2.99 1.43 31.79
C ASN A 215 -1.59 0.78 31.89
N SER A 216 -0.56 1.58 32.19
CA SER A 216 0.86 1.18 32.15
C SER A 216 1.16 -0.07 32.97
N GLU A 217 0.50 -0.25 34.14
CA GLU A 217 0.70 -1.44 34.98
C GLU A 217 0.31 -2.74 34.24
N LYS A 218 -0.72 -2.71 33.37
CA LYS A 218 -1.11 -3.87 32.57
C LYS A 218 -0.08 -4.21 31.50
N TYR A 219 0.59 -3.20 30.94
CA TYR A 219 1.51 -3.33 29.81
C TYR A 219 2.98 -3.09 30.20
N LYS A 220 3.29 -3.22 31.50
CA LYS A 220 4.58 -2.85 32.07
C LYS A 220 5.75 -3.63 31.47
N LEU A 221 5.57 -4.94 31.33
CA LEU A 221 6.59 -5.88 30.85
C LEU A 221 6.28 -6.43 29.46
N THR A 222 5.24 -5.89 28.81
CA THR A 222 4.84 -6.30 27.46
C THR A 222 5.04 -5.16 26.50
N GLY A 223 5.53 -5.48 25.32
CA GLY A 223 5.77 -4.51 24.27
C GLY A 223 5.56 -5.12 22.89
N SER A 224 5.73 -4.29 21.89
CA SER A 224 5.67 -4.71 20.50
C SER A 224 6.57 -3.84 19.63
N THR A 225 7.18 -4.46 18.60
CA THR A 225 7.61 -3.74 17.43
C THR A 225 6.40 -3.19 16.70
N ALA A 226 6.59 -2.21 15.83
CA ALA A 226 5.57 -1.77 14.89
C ALA A 226 6.25 -1.35 13.60
N THR A 227 5.98 -2.06 12.50
CA THR A 227 6.47 -1.72 11.18
C THR A 227 5.29 -1.53 10.25
N ILE A 228 5.16 -0.32 9.72
CA ILE A 228 4.02 0.16 8.96
C ILE A 228 4.46 0.51 7.55
N ILE A 229 3.75 -0.01 6.56
CA ILE A 229 3.82 0.42 5.17
C ILE A 229 2.51 1.09 4.81
N LEU A 230 2.59 2.36 4.50
CA LEU A 230 1.50 3.13 3.90
C LEU A 230 1.85 3.46 2.46
N ILE A 231 1.04 2.99 1.53
CA ILE A 231 1.19 3.32 0.11
C ILE A 231 0.14 4.36 -0.23
N ASP A 232 0.58 5.54 -0.66
CA ASP A 232 -0.27 6.61 -1.16
C ASP A 232 0.08 6.88 -2.62
N ASN A 233 -0.80 6.49 -3.54
CA ASN A 233 -0.55 6.57 -4.97
C ASN A 233 0.75 5.83 -5.37
N ASN A 234 1.78 6.57 -5.82
CA ASN A 234 3.09 6.02 -6.19
C ASN A 234 4.15 6.14 -5.09
N LEU A 235 3.78 6.51 -3.88
CA LEU A 235 4.69 6.72 -2.77
C LEU A 235 4.50 5.64 -1.71
N ILE A 236 5.60 5.04 -1.29
CA ILE A 236 5.66 4.13 -0.15
C ILE A 236 6.26 4.89 1.02
N TYR A 237 5.52 4.97 2.11
CA TYR A 237 6.02 5.41 3.40
C TYR A 237 6.23 4.18 4.29
N CYS A 238 7.39 4.09 4.91
CA CYS A 238 7.70 3.06 5.88
C CYS A 238 8.04 3.72 7.21
N ALA A 239 7.28 3.39 8.25
CA ALA A 239 7.54 3.83 9.62
C ALA A 239 7.79 2.59 10.49
N ASN A 240 8.87 2.59 11.30
CA ASN A 240 9.15 1.45 12.17
C ASN A 240 9.67 1.84 13.54
N VAL A 241 9.32 1.00 14.51
CA VAL A 241 9.87 0.90 15.86
C VAL A 241 10.23 -0.57 16.10
N GLY A 242 11.44 -0.84 16.55
CA GLY A 242 11.94 -2.21 16.77
C GLY A 242 12.85 -2.69 15.65
N ASP A 243 12.94 -4.00 15.46
CA ASP A 243 13.86 -4.72 14.56
C ASP A 243 13.16 -5.52 13.46
N SER A 244 11.84 -5.66 13.48
CA SER A 244 11.06 -6.04 12.29
C SER A 244 11.46 -5.16 11.11
N SER A 245 11.53 -5.71 9.90
CA SER A 245 12.15 -4.99 8.79
C SER A 245 11.35 -5.03 7.51
N CYS A 246 11.55 -3.98 6.70
CA CYS A 246 10.96 -3.83 5.39
C CYS A 246 12.03 -3.59 4.32
N PHE A 247 11.89 -4.29 3.20
CA PHE A 247 12.75 -4.14 2.02
C PHE A 247 11.92 -3.82 0.78
N TYR A 248 12.33 -2.78 0.07
CA TYR A 248 11.89 -2.51 -1.29
C TYR A 248 12.83 -3.20 -2.27
N ILE A 249 12.27 -3.92 -3.23
CA ILE A 249 13.00 -4.70 -4.23
C ILE A 249 12.59 -4.22 -5.62
N SER A 250 13.58 -3.85 -6.41
CA SER A 250 13.43 -3.58 -7.84
C SER A 250 14.14 -4.65 -8.67
N ASN A 251 14.08 -4.52 -9.99
CA ASN A 251 14.76 -5.46 -10.88
C ASN A 251 16.28 -5.46 -10.71
N ASP A 252 16.86 -4.36 -10.27
CA ASP A 252 18.32 -4.11 -10.21
C ASP A 252 18.87 -3.97 -8.79
N LYS A 253 18.04 -3.62 -7.80
CA LYS A 253 18.53 -3.34 -6.43
C LYS A 253 17.53 -3.74 -5.35
N ILE A 254 18.08 -3.87 -4.13
CA ILE A 254 17.32 -4.03 -2.89
C ILE A 254 17.68 -2.91 -1.91
N ILE A 255 16.66 -2.23 -1.39
CA ILE A 255 16.79 -1.13 -0.43
C ILE A 255 16.10 -1.54 0.86
N ARG A 256 16.81 -1.45 1.98
CA ARG A 256 16.18 -1.55 3.30
C ARG A 256 15.47 -0.23 3.59
N MET A 257 14.20 -0.28 3.88
CA MET A 257 13.40 0.89 4.20
C MET A 257 13.33 1.19 5.70
N THR A 258 13.56 0.18 6.53
CA THR A 258 13.59 0.30 7.99
C THR A 258 15.00 0.52 8.52
N LYS A 259 15.08 1.05 9.74
CA LYS A 259 16.30 1.11 10.53
C LYS A 259 16.09 0.28 11.80
N GLU A 260 16.97 -0.67 12.07
CA GLU A 260 16.88 -1.47 13.29
C GLU A 260 17.11 -0.60 14.53
N HIS A 261 16.27 -0.79 15.52
CA HIS A 261 16.37 -0.13 16.80
C HIS A 261 16.82 -1.14 17.87
N ASN A 262 18.11 -1.44 17.84
CA ASN A 262 18.74 -2.35 18.79
C ASN A 262 20.11 -1.80 19.26
N VAL A 263 20.74 -2.47 20.18
CA VAL A 263 22.01 -2.05 20.79
C VAL A 263 23.23 -2.08 19.86
N LYS A 264 23.09 -2.55 18.62
CA LYS A 264 24.15 -2.45 17.59
C LYS A 264 24.24 -1.01 17.03
N ASN A 265 23.21 -0.19 17.27
CA ASN A 265 23.17 1.20 16.83
C ASN A 265 23.71 2.13 17.94
N GLU A 266 24.86 2.73 17.71
CA GLU A 266 25.53 3.59 18.68
C GLU A 266 24.66 4.75 19.19
N LYS A 267 23.87 5.40 18.30
CA LYS A 267 22.99 6.50 18.69
C LYS A 267 21.86 6.05 19.61
N GLU A 268 21.36 4.85 19.41
CA GLU A 268 20.35 4.26 20.30
C GLU A 268 20.96 3.96 21.68
N VAL A 269 22.18 3.38 21.68
CA VAL A 269 22.91 3.09 22.92
C VAL A 269 23.24 4.36 23.70
N GLU A 270 23.69 5.41 23.01
CA GLU A 270 23.98 6.72 23.61
C GLU A 270 22.74 7.29 24.32
N ARG A 271 21.58 7.36 23.62
CA ARG A 271 20.31 7.79 24.21
C ARG A 271 19.92 6.98 25.45
N ILE A 272 20.03 5.63 25.40
CA ILE A 272 19.73 4.76 26.55
C ILE A 272 20.61 5.14 27.74
N LYS A 273 21.92 5.29 27.52
CA LYS A 273 22.89 5.64 28.57
C LYS A 273 22.63 7.05 29.15
N GLU A 274 22.36 8.03 28.30
CA GLU A 274 22.04 9.41 28.72
C GLU A 274 20.79 9.47 29.61
N LYS A 275 19.86 8.53 29.44
CA LYS A 275 18.66 8.38 30.27
C LYS A 275 18.85 7.46 31.47
N GLY A 276 20.10 7.12 31.80
CA GLY A 276 20.42 6.25 32.93
C GLY A 276 20.17 4.76 32.72
N GLY A 277 19.84 4.36 31.48
CA GLY A 277 19.66 2.96 31.11
C GLY A 277 21.00 2.23 31.00
N LEU A 278 20.98 0.94 31.28
CA LEU A 278 22.17 0.05 31.22
C LEU A 278 22.07 -0.91 30.04
N ILE A 279 23.20 -1.09 29.35
CA ILE A 279 23.34 -2.13 28.36
C ILE A 279 24.16 -3.28 28.95
N PHE A 280 23.54 -4.46 29.03
CA PHE A 280 24.18 -5.65 29.56
C PHE A 280 23.90 -6.86 28.67
N LYS A 281 24.95 -7.62 28.33
CA LYS A 281 24.86 -8.77 27.40
C LYS A 281 24.13 -8.48 26.08
N GLY A 282 24.32 -7.27 25.52
CA GLY A 282 23.69 -6.88 24.27
C GLY A 282 22.20 -6.54 24.37
N LYS A 283 21.68 -6.29 25.57
CA LYS A 283 20.26 -5.96 25.83
C LYS A 283 20.16 -4.79 26.80
N VAL A 284 19.06 -4.03 26.70
CA VAL A 284 18.68 -3.01 27.69
C VAL A 284 18.33 -3.72 28.98
N PHE A 285 19.00 -3.38 30.09
CA PHE A 285 18.94 -4.04 31.38
C PHE A 285 19.09 -5.57 31.35
N GLY A 286 19.74 -6.11 30.30
CA GLY A 286 19.92 -7.55 30.10
C GLY A 286 18.65 -8.32 29.72
N THR A 287 17.53 -7.65 29.48
CA THR A 287 16.22 -8.24 29.19
C THR A 287 15.71 -7.91 27.78
N LEU A 288 15.63 -6.64 27.42
CA LEU A 288 15.06 -6.20 26.16
C LEU A 288 16.14 -6.02 25.07
N SER A 289 16.01 -6.70 23.94
CA SER A 289 16.93 -6.58 22.79
C SER A 289 16.70 -5.29 21.99
N LEU A 290 15.54 -4.67 22.15
CA LEU A 290 15.14 -3.46 21.44
C LEU A 290 15.52 -2.20 22.24
N THR A 291 15.73 -1.11 21.49
CA THR A 291 15.94 0.23 22.05
C THR A 291 14.77 1.17 21.78
N ARG A 292 13.80 0.71 20.97
CA ARG A 292 12.50 1.34 20.73
C ARG A 292 11.42 0.28 20.66
N ALA A 293 10.29 0.54 21.30
CA ALA A 293 9.11 -0.32 21.32
C ALA A 293 7.85 0.50 21.62
N ILE A 294 6.68 0.00 21.26
CA ILE A 294 5.39 0.39 21.82
C ILE A 294 5.19 -0.45 23.09
N GLY A 295 4.71 0.14 24.20
CA GLY A 295 4.68 -0.56 25.49
C GLY A 295 6.01 -0.51 26.23
N ASP A 296 6.39 -1.55 26.96
CA ASP A 296 7.61 -1.62 27.80
C ASP A 296 7.75 -0.44 28.75
N PHE A 297 6.67 -0.11 29.47
CA PHE A 297 6.58 1.13 30.24
C PHE A 297 7.53 1.21 31.42
N ASP A 298 8.07 0.08 31.91
CA ASP A 298 9.12 0.05 32.92
C ASP A 298 10.50 0.54 32.40
N LEU A 299 10.68 0.60 31.09
CA LEU A 299 11.93 1.02 30.46
C LEU A 299 11.87 2.38 29.74
N LYS A 300 10.69 3.03 29.70
CA LYS A 300 10.51 4.33 29.01
C LYS A 300 11.37 5.44 29.64
N ASP A 301 11.40 5.52 30.95
CA ASP A 301 12.21 6.51 31.67
C ASP A 301 13.72 6.29 31.47
N ASN A 302 14.11 5.08 31.09
CA ASN A 302 15.49 4.69 30.81
C ASN A 302 15.85 4.76 29.33
N GLY A 303 15.04 5.43 28.53
CA GLY A 303 15.35 5.79 27.15
C GLY A 303 14.83 4.83 26.08
N VAL A 304 14.01 3.83 26.40
CA VAL A 304 13.22 3.11 25.39
C VAL A 304 12.11 4.05 24.91
N ILE A 305 11.97 4.27 23.61
CA ILE A 305 11.03 5.26 23.06
C ILE A 305 10.14 4.65 21.97
N ALA A 306 8.97 5.26 21.75
CA ALA A 306 8.02 4.88 20.72
C ALA A 306 8.17 5.69 19.41
N ASN A 307 9.14 6.61 19.32
CA ASN A 307 9.33 7.45 18.14
C ASN A 307 9.78 6.61 16.94
N PRO A 308 9.03 6.59 15.83
CA PRO A 308 9.41 5.80 14.68
C PRO A 308 10.55 6.41 13.88
N THR A 309 11.30 5.58 13.18
CA THR A 309 12.08 6.01 12.01
C THR A 309 11.18 5.94 10.80
N ILE A 310 11.13 7.02 10.01
CA ILE A 310 10.30 7.10 8.81
C ILE A 310 11.18 7.23 7.59
N SER A 311 10.88 6.44 6.56
CA SER A 311 11.48 6.53 5.24
C SER A 311 10.42 6.59 4.16
N LYS A 312 10.81 7.13 3.00
CA LYS A 312 9.92 7.31 1.84
C LYS A 312 10.60 6.81 0.57
N HIS A 313 9.84 6.14 -0.28
CA HIS A 313 10.33 5.66 -1.58
C HIS A 313 9.26 5.81 -2.65
N GLU A 314 9.68 6.11 -3.88
CA GLU A 314 8.77 6.22 -5.02
C GLU A 314 8.70 4.92 -5.81
N ILE A 315 7.48 4.47 -6.12
CA ILE A 315 7.25 3.28 -6.94
C ILE A 315 7.49 3.61 -8.40
N SER A 316 8.43 2.92 -9.01
CA SER A 316 8.69 3.00 -10.45
C SER A 316 7.91 1.90 -11.16
N LYS A 317 6.93 2.25 -11.99
CA LYS A 317 6.06 1.32 -12.71
C LYS A 317 6.80 0.23 -13.52
N ASN A 318 7.99 0.56 -14.03
CA ASN A 318 8.74 -0.34 -14.89
C ASN A 318 9.85 -1.10 -14.15
N ASN A 319 10.17 -0.72 -12.93
CA ASN A 319 11.34 -1.26 -12.20
C ASN A 319 10.99 -1.82 -10.82
N SER A 320 9.93 -1.33 -10.14
CA SER A 320 9.48 -1.86 -8.86
C SER A 320 8.97 -3.29 -9.02
N LYS A 321 9.36 -4.16 -8.11
CA LYS A 321 8.98 -5.56 -8.12
C LYS A 321 8.22 -5.95 -6.86
N PHE A 322 8.87 -5.83 -5.70
CA PHE A 322 8.25 -6.22 -4.44
C PHE A 322 8.56 -5.23 -3.31
N VAL A 323 7.66 -5.18 -2.33
CA VAL A 323 7.97 -4.80 -0.96
C VAL A 323 7.77 -6.04 -0.08
N VAL A 324 8.77 -6.32 0.75
CA VAL A 324 8.74 -7.43 1.70
C VAL A 324 8.85 -6.87 3.10
N LEU A 325 7.83 -7.09 3.91
CA LEU A 325 7.73 -6.70 5.31
C LEU A 325 7.64 -7.98 6.14
N ALA A 326 8.48 -8.14 7.17
CA ALA A 326 8.46 -9.32 8.02
C ALA A 326 8.98 -9.04 9.44
N SER A 327 8.60 -9.91 10.40
CA SER A 327 9.20 -9.99 11.73
C SER A 327 10.61 -10.58 11.70
N ASP A 328 11.32 -10.53 12.81
CA ASP A 328 12.70 -11.05 12.93
C ASP A 328 12.77 -12.57 12.72
N GLY A 329 11.69 -13.32 12.92
CA GLY A 329 11.59 -14.73 12.54
C GLY A 329 11.96 -15.03 11.09
N ILE A 330 11.87 -14.05 10.17
CA ILE A 330 12.46 -14.13 8.82
C ILE A 330 13.89 -13.61 8.82
N TRP A 331 14.15 -12.45 9.43
CA TRP A 331 15.39 -11.72 9.23
C TRP A 331 16.60 -12.32 9.99
N ASP A 332 16.35 -13.07 11.05
CA ASP A 332 17.39 -13.82 11.75
C ASP A 332 17.92 -14.98 10.91
N ALA A 333 17.09 -15.53 10.02
CA ALA A 333 17.46 -16.65 9.15
C ALA A 333 17.87 -16.21 7.74
N VAL A 334 17.34 -15.09 7.22
CA VAL A 334 17.48 -14.68 5.80
C VAL A 334 18.18 -13.34 5.67
N SER A 335 19.36 -13.35 5.09
CA SER A 335 20.12 -12.14 4.83
C SER A 335 19.49 -11.32 3.67
N LYS A 336 19.80 -10.01 3.66
CA LYS A 336 19.40 -9.09 2.57
C LYS A 336 19.79 -9.61 1.18
N MET A 337 20.97 -10.20 1.03
CA MET A 337 21.47 -10.67 -0.26
C MET A 337 20.77 -11.96 -0.70
N GLU A 338 20.45 -12.85 0.23
CA GLU A 338 19.63 -14.03 -0.04
C GLU A 338 18.23 -13.63 -0.48
N LEU A 339 17.57 -12.71 0.25
CA LEU A 339 16.28 -12.17 -0.13
C LEU A 339 16.29 -11.63 -1.57
N PHE A 340 17.30 -10.85 -1.94
CA PHE A 340 17.41 -10.28 -3.27
C PHE A 340 17.60 -11.36 -4.35
N ARG A 341 18.47 -12.34 -4.12
CA ARG A 341 18.63 -13.47 -5.05
C ARG A 341 17.34 -14.27 -5.17
N PHE A 342 16.72 -14.54 -4.04
CA PHE A 342 15.46 -15.29 -3.97
C PHE A 342 14.35 -14.60 -4.77
N SER A 343 14.19 -13.28 -4.62
CA SER A 343 13.16 -12.49 -5.32
C SER A 343 13.23 -12.58 -6.85
N LYS A 344 14.39 -12.94 -7.42
CA LYS A 344 14.54 -13.05 -8.88
C LYS A 344 13.74 -14.21 -9.47
N ASN A 345 13.43 -15.22 -8.67
CA ASN A 345 12.78 -16.45 -9.11
C ASN A 345 11.25 -16.40 -9.08
N TYR A 346 10.66 -15.31 -8.55
CA TYR A 346 9.22 -15.21 -8.35
C TYR A 346 8.61 -14.05 -9.11
N PHE A 347 7.33 -14.23 -9.52
CA PHE A 347 6.57 -13.28 -10.32
C PHE A 347 5.22 -12.91 -9.69
N ASN A 348 4.90 -13.44 -8.52
CA ASN A 348 3.72 -13.10 -7.72
C ASN A 348 4.06 -13.11 -6.23
N SER A 349 3.24 -12.43 -5.45
CA SER A 349 3.46 -12.30 -4.00
C SER A 349 3.28 -13.60 -3.24
N LYS A 350 2.30 -14.44 -3.64
CA LYS A 350 1.95 -15.67 -2.93
C LYS A 350 3.10 -16.68 -2.94
N ASP A 351 3.61 -17.00 -4.13
CA ASP A 351 4.69 -17.97 -4.24
C ASP A 351 5.94 -17.47 -3.56
N PHE A 352 6.25 -16.16 -3.73
CA PHE A 352 7.41 -15.56 -3.10
C PHE A 352 7.30 -15.61 -1.57
N CYS A 353 6.19 -15.16 -0.99
CA CYS A 353 5.98 -15.16 0.46
C CYS A 353 6.04 -16.57 1.04
N THR A 354 5.31 -17.52 0.44
CA THR A 354 5.24 -18.91 0.94
C THR A 354 6.62 -19.57 0.93
N GLN A 355 7.39 -19.40 -0.15
CA GLN A 355 8.72 -20.01 -0.25
C GLN A 355 9.76 -19.29 0.61
N LEU A 356 9.61 -17.97 0.83
CA LEU A 356 10.48 -17.22 1.75
C LEU A 356 10.31 -17.71 3.19
N VAL A 357 9.07 -17.89 3.65
CA VAL A 357 8.78 -18.44 4.98
C VAL A 357 9.32 -19.86 5.11
N LYS A 358 9.07 -20.72 4.11
CA LYS A 358 9.61 -22.09 4.12
C LYS A 358 11.14 -22.06 4.20
N TYR A 359 11.80 -21.20 3.45
CA TYR A 359 13.25 -21.07 3.48
C TYR A 359 13.78 -20.63 4.85
N ALA A 360 13.08 -19.73 5.56
CA ALA A 360 13.44 -19.34 6.91
C ALA A 360 13.30 -20.52 7.90
N ILE A 361 12.22 -21.31 7.77
CA ILE A 361 12.00 -22.52 8.58
C ILE A 361 13.12 -23.56 8.31
N ASP A 362 13.42 -23.83 7.03
CA ASP A 362 14.47 -24.75 6.62
C ASP A 362 15.87 -24.31 7.12
N LYS A 363 16.04 -23.00 7.35
CA LYS A 363 17.24 -22.40 7.95
C LYS A 363 17.28 -22.48 9.48
N GLY A 364 16.21 -22.95 10.11
CA GLY A 364 16.13 -23.21 11.53
C GLY A 364 15.74 -22.01 12.38
N THR A 365 14.92 -21.08 11.84
CA THR A 365 14.34 -20.03 12.68
C THR A 365 13.52 -20.64 13.82
N MET A 366 13.63 -20.06 15.02
CA MET A 366 12.95 -20.56 16.23
C MET A 366 11.92 -19.57 16.76
N ASP A 367 11.56 -18.54 15.97
CA ASP A 367 10.60 -17.53 16.36
C ASP A 367 9.24 -17.66 15.65
N ASN A 368 8.24 -16.88 16.11
CA ASN A 368 7.07 -16.61 15.33
C ASN A 368 7.48 -16.01 13.98
N ILE A 369 6.75 -16.32 12.94
CA ILE A 369 7.08 -15.90 11.58
C ILE A 369 5.90 -15.16 10.98
N SER A 370 6.08 -13.89 10.69
CA SER A 370 5.10 -13.07 9.98
C SER A 370 5.74 -12.40 8.78
N CYS A 371 5.08 -12.51 7.63
CA CYS A 371 5.58 -11.95 6.38
C CYS A 371 4.44 -11.40 5.53
N ILE A 372 4.64 -10.22 4.94
CA ILE A 372 3.78 -9.63 3.92
C ILE A 372 4.64 -9.33 2.70
N VAL A 373 4.22 -9.81 1.53
CA VAL A 373 4.84 -9.49 0.25
C VAL A 373 3.84 -8.73 -0.60
N ILE A 374 4.22 -7.55 -1.06
CA ILE A 374 3.44 -6.69 -1.95
C ILE A 374 4.13 -6.67 -3.30
N HIS A 375 3.40 -6.95 -4.39
CA HIS A 375 3.90 -7.01 -5.78
C HIS A 375 3.38 -5.82 -6.59
N PHE A 376 4.28 -5.16 -7.34
CA PHE A 376 3.99 -4.00 -8.17
C PHE A 376 4.05 -4.30 -9.66
#